data_226b78d095dec5b8bdca8e2045cc5be8
#
_entry.id   226b78d095dec5b8bdca8e2045cc5be8
#
_cell.length_a   1.000
_cell.length_b   1.000
_cell.length_c   1.000
_cell.angle_alpha   90.00
_cell.angle_beta   90.00
_cell.angle_gamma   90.00
#
_symmetry.space_group_name_H-M   'P 1'
#
loop_
_entity.id
_entity.type
_entity.pdbx_description
1 polymer ?
#
loop_
_entity_poly.entity_id
_entity_poly.type
_entity_poly.pdbx_seq_one_letter_code
_entity_poly.pdbx_strand_id
1 'polypeptide(L)'
;MKSPSCGTSPKRTTDSESGWLPLFDCNRNGKGCLALSPSLATRLLPLMTPSIRRKLEPLAERHEEIGLLLSQPDVLNDNARFRALSQEYAQLEPVANSLHEHDRAEHELVQTRAMLDDPELRDMAADDVRRLEQRLLDLDSELQLLLLPKDPRDEANLYLEVRAGTGGDEAAIFAGDLFRMYVRYAESRRWNVEILSEHAGEHGGYKEVVARVEGNGAYSQLKFESGTHRVQRVPETESQGRIHTSAATVAILPELDEIDEIAINPADLKTDTFRASGAGGQHVNKTDSAIRITHLPTGTVVECQEERSQHKNRARAMSLLKARLLDTERSKQSAAQAEARRLQVGSGDRSQRIRTYNYPQGRITDHRINLTLYRLPEIMQGDLRELVDTLTREHQADELKSLADV
;
A
#
# COMPACT_ATOMS: atom_id res chain seq x y z
N MET A 1 32.65 50.00 -30.95
CA MET A 1 32.22 50.12 -32.36
C MET A 1 30.82 49.56 -32.46
N LYS A 2 29.92 50.45 -32.73
CA LYS A 2 28.65 50.35 -33.49
C LYS A 2 27.63 49.28 -33.07
N SER A 3 26.60 49.72 -32.35
CA SER A 3 25.19 49.40 -32.70
C SER A 3 24.81 50.12 -34.04
N PRO A 4 23.72 49.87 -34.72
CA PRO A 4 22.32 49.95 -34.33
C PRO A 4 21.43 48.89 -35.06
N SER A 5 20.17 48.74 -35.00
CA SER A 5 18.92 49.47 -34.91
C SER A 5 17.79 48.52 -35.28
N CYS A 6 16.69 48.55 -34.59
CA CYS A 6 15.41 49.18 -34.93
C CYS A 6 14.57 48.51 -36.05
N GLY A 7 13.29 48.29 -35.75
CA GLY A 7 12.18 48.27 -36.72
C GLY A 7 11.42 46.95 -36.68
N THR A 8 10.16 46.79 -36.53
CA THR A 8 8.91 47.52 -36.59
C THR A 8 7.78 46.50 -36.49
N SER A 9 6.76 46.77 -35.72
CA SER A 9 5.44 46.18 -35.90
C SER A 9 4.84 46.58 -37.27
N PRO A 10 3.91 45.86 -37.85
CA PRO A 10 2.53 46.22 -37.55
C PRO A 10 1.42 45.14 -37.73
N LYS A 11 0.25 45.53 -37.17
CA LYS A 11 -1.13 45.40 -37.67
C LYS A 11 -1.95 44.14 -37.39
N ARG A 12 -2.95 44.43 -36.61
CA ARG A 12 -4.40 44.12 -36.55
C ARG A 12 -5.05 43.63 -37.85
N THR A 13 -5.92 42.64 -37.69
CA THR A 13 -7.31 42.54 -38.24
C THR A 13 -8.04 41.57 -37.26
N THR A 14 -9.03 42.04 -36.51
CA THR A 14 -10.48 42.22 -36.74
C THR A 14 -11.26 40.94 -37.04
N ASP A 15 -12.21 40.76 -36.12
CA ASP A 15 -13.63 40.37 -36.17
C ASP A 15 -13.86 38.89 -35.82
N SER A 16 -14.79 38.52 -34.91
CA SER A 16 -16.20 38.93 -34.73
C SER A 16 -16.73 38.34 -33.38
N GLU A 17 -17.35 39.17 -32.57
CA GLU A 17 -18.77 39.19 -32.20
C GLU A 17 -19.40 37.90 -31.61
N SER A 18 -19.74 38.00 -30.34
CA SER A 18 -21.04 37.69 -29.71
C SER A 18 -20.89 37.96 -28.23
N GLY A 19 -21.41 38.97 -27.59
CA GLY A 19 -22.83 39.31 -27.53
C GLY A 19 -23.33 39.03 -26.12
N TRP A 20 -22.94 39.85 -25.09
CA TRP A 20 -23.63 39.89 -23.78
C TRP A 20 -23.99 41.34 -23.48
N LEU A 21 -25.27 41.67 -23.64
CA LEU A 21 -25.85 42.92 -23.19
C LEU A 21 -26.36 42.77 -21.76
N PRO A 22 -26.11 43.69 -20.86
CA PRO A 22 -26.83 43.79 -19.58
C PRO A 22 -28.05 44.70 -19.78
N LEU A 23 -29.24 44.17 -19.61
CA LEU A 23 -30.46 44.95 -19.41
C LEU A 23 -30.54 45.41 -17.96
N PHE A 24 -30.10 46.66 -17.71
CA PHE A 24 -30.57 47.45 -16.58
C PHE A 24 -31.68 48.35 -17.05
N ASP A 25 -32.89 48.07 -16.66
CA ASP A 25 -33.98 49.02 -16.74
C ASP A 25 -34.36 49.49 -15.33
N CYS A 26 -34.03 50.71 -15.05
CA CYS A 26 -34.26 51.38 -13.79
C CYS A 26 -35.60 52.12 -13.87
N ASN A 27 -36.68 51.56 -13.35
CA ASN A 27 -37.94 52.29 -13.26
C ASN A 27 -38.08 52.94 -11.90
N ARG A 28 -38.19 54.26 -11.89
CA ARG A 28 -38.50 55.15 -10.75
C ARG A 28 -39.93 54.89 -10.27
N ASN A 29 -40.09 54.22 -9.14
CA ASN A 29 -41.10 54.55 -8.14
C ASN A 29 -40.89 53.70 -6.91
N GLY A 30 -40.49 54.34 -5.82
CA GLY A 30 -40.26 53.70 -4.54
C GLY A 30 -41.52 53.09 -3.94
N LYS A 31 -41.54 51.79 -3.89
CA LYS A 31 -42.25 51.00 -2.87
C LYS A 31 -41.53 49.61 -2.82
N GLY A 32 -41.12 49.21 -1.59
CA GLY A 32 -40.28 48.07 -1.33
C GLY A 32 -40.69 46.82 -2.08
N CYS A 33 -39.81 46.37 -2.93
CA CYS A 33 -39.74 44.98 -3.32
C CYS A 33 -38.89 44.26 -2.27
N LEU A 34 -39.53 43.51 -1.41
CA LEU A 34 -38.92 42.39 -0.75
C LEU A 34 -38.34 41.53 -1.88
N ALA A 35 -37.02 41.64 -2.10
CA ALA A 35 -36.31 40.69 -2.89
C ALA A 35 -36.43 39.36 -2.14
N LEU A 36 -37.36 38.54 -2.60
CA LEU A 36 -37.30 37.09 -2.39
C LEU A 36 -35.92 36.68 -2.88
N SER A 37 -35.04 36.37 -1.93
CA SER A 37 -33.81 35.70 -2.21
C SER A 37 -34.12 34.52 -3.14
N PRO A 38 -33.39 34.37 -4.26
CA PRO A 38 -33.58 33.19 -5.07
C PRO A 38 -33.30 31.98 -4.21
N SER A 39 -34.43 31.36 -3.87
CA SER A 39 -34.60 29.95 -3.69
C SER A 39 -33.32 29.20 -3.34
N LEU A 40 -33.42 28.49 -2.26
CA LEU A 40 -32.90 27.15 -2.05
C LEU A 40 -33.06 26.31 -3.36
N ALA A 41 -32.38 26.77 -4.41
CA ALA A 41 -32.13 25.96 -5.58
C ALA A 41 -31.31 24.78 -5.07
N THR A 42 -31.96 23.65 -4.95
CA THR A 42 -31.46 22.29 -4.91
C THR A 42 -29.97 22.26 -5.21
N ARG A 43 -29.13 22.40 -4.19
CA ARG A 43 -27.79 21.84 -4.22
C ARG A 43 -28.06 20.34 -4.27
N LEU A 44 -28.06 19.81 -5.46
CA LEU A 44 -27.80 18.40 -5.67
C LEU A 44 -26.41 18.18 -5.08
N LEU A 45 -26.37 17.73 -3.83
CA LEU A 45 -25.17 17.10 -3.29
C LEU A 45 -24.74 16.08 -4.33
N PRO A 46 -23.45 15.95 -4.61
CA PRO A 46 -22.99 14.84 -5.43
C PRO A 46 -23.34 13.55 -4.69
N LEU A 47 -24.53 13.06 -4.93
CA LEU A 47 -24.91 11.68 -4.68
C LEU A 47 -23.79 10.83 -5.29
N MET A 48 -23.43 9.74 -4.62
CA MET A 48 -22.47 8.75 -5.08
C MET A 48 -22.45 8.68 -6.61
N THR A 49 -21.27 8.87 -7.23
CA THR A 49 -21.22 8.87 -8.69
C THR A 49 -21.74 7.53 -9.22
N PRO A 50 -22.50 7.51 -10.33
CA PRO A 50 -23.02 6.26 -10.91
C PRO A 50 -21.93 5.23 -11.21
N SER A 51 -20.71 5.68 -11.44
CA SER A 51 -19.54 4.83 -11.64
C SER A 51 -19.15 4.07 -10.37
N ILE A 52 -19.12 4.74 -9.23
CA ILE A 52 -18.82 4.13 -7.93
C ILE A 52 -19.91 3.14 -7.53
N ARG A 53 -21.18 3.54 -7.67
CA ARG A 53 -22.32 2.67 -7.35
C ARG A 53 -22.29 1.38 -8.17
N ARG A 54 -22.01 1.47 -9.45
CA ARG A 54 -21.90 0.31 -10.35
C ARG A 54 -20.76 -0.66 -9.98
N LYS A 55 -19.73 -0.17 -9.27
CA LYS A 55 -18.64 -1.00 -8.74
C LYS A 55 -19.02 -1.65 -7.40
N LEU A 56 -19.83 -0.98 -6.58
CA LEU A 56 -20.23 -1.44 -5.24
C LEU A 56 -21.35 -2.46 -5.26
N GLU A 57 -22.36 -2.28 -6.11
CA GLU A 57 -23.52 -3.18 -6.22
C GLU A 57 -23.13 -4.66 -6.38
N PRO A 58 -22.21 -5.04 -7.31
CA PRO A 58 -21.80 -6.44 -7.46
C PRO A 58 -21.09 -7.01 -6.22
N LEU A 59 -20.43 -6.16 -5.42
CA LEU A 59 -19.77 -6.59 -4.19
C LEU A 59 -20.81 -6.88 -3.09
N ALA A 60 -21.84 -6.07 -2.99
CA ALA A 60 -22.95 -6.32 -2.06
C ALA A 60 -23.76 -7.55 -2.46
N GLU A 61 -24.08 -7.72 -3.76
CA GLU A 61 -24.72 -8.93 -4.28
C GLU A 61 -23.88 -10.19 -3.98
N ARG A 62 -22.56 -10.10 -4.16
CA ARG A 62 -21.63 -11.19 -3.86
C ARG A 62 -21.61 -11.53 -2.38
N HIS A 63 -21.66 -10.53 -1.49
CA HIS A 63 -21.77 -10.75 -0.04
C HIS A 63 -23.04 -11.53 0.32
N GLU A 64 -24.19 -11.16 -0.24
CA GLU A 64 -25.46 -11.88 -0.04
C GLU A 64 -25.40 -13.32 -0.57
N GLU A 65 -24.83 -13.50 -1.77
CA GLU A 65 -24.63 -14.83 -2.37
C GLU A 65 -23.80 -15.73 -1.46
N ILE A 66 -22.66 -15.22 -0.93
CA ILE A 66 -21.80 -15.97 -0.02
C ILE A 66 -22.53 -16.32 1.27
N GLY A 67 -23.34 -15.40 1.81
CA GLY A 67 -24.18 -15.65 2.99
C GLY A 67 -25.13 -16.84 2.78
N LEU A 68 -25.72 -16.94 1.58
CA LEU A 68 -26.56 -18.09 1.20
C LEU A 68 -25.73 -19.36 1.01
N LEU A 69 -24.54 -19.28 0.40
CA LEU A 69 -23.66 -20.43 0.19
C LEU A 69 -23.14 -21.00 1.53
N LEU A 70 -22.78 -20.16 2.49
CA LEU A 70 -22.31 -20.59 3.81
C LEU A 70 -23.37 -21.36 4.61
N SER A 71 -24.67 -21.19 4.29
CA SER A 71 -25.76 -21.94 4.91
C SER A 71 -25.99 -23.33 4.28
N GLN A 72 -25.32 -23.66 3.16
CA GLN A 72 -25.51 -24.91 2.45
C GLN A 72 -24.77 -26.08 3.12
N PRO A 73 -25.37 -27.26 3.29
CA PRO A 73 -24.73 -28.42 3.92
C PRO A 73 -23.46 -28.89 3.21
N ASP A 74 -23.37 -28.74 1.90
CA ASP A 74 -22.24 -29.16 1.09
C ASP A 74 -20.98 -28.31 1.40
N VAL A 75 -21.16 -27.02 1.67
CA VAL A 75 -20.07 -26.09 2.03
C VAL A 75 -19.62 -26.32 3.47
N LEU A 76 -20.57 -26.62 4.37
CA LEU A 76 -20.26 -26.91 5.78
C LEU A 76 -19.39 -28.17 5.94
N ASN A 77 -19.47 -29.12 5.03
CA ASN A 77 -18.68 -30.35 5.04
C ASN A 77 -17.26 -30.18 4.44
N ASP A 78 -17.02 -29.10 3.70
CA ASP A 78 -15.71 -28.78 3.11
C ASP A 78 -15.05 -27.62 3.86
N ASN A 79 -14.18 -27.97 4.81
CA ASN A 79 -13.48 -27.00 5.66
C ASN A 79 -12.64 -25.98 4.88
N ALA A 80 -12.05 -26.36 3.74
CA ALA A 80 -11.22 -25.46 2.96
C ALA A 80 -12.08 -24.40 2.24
N ARG A 81 -13.16 -24.86 1.62
CA ARG A 81 -14.15 -24.00 0.94
C ARG A 81 -14.87 -23.09 1.93
N PHE A 82 -15.28 -23.63 3.09
CA PHE A 82 -15.91 -22.85 4.16
C PHE A 82 -15.02 -21.71 4.64
N ARG A 83 -13.71 -21.96 4.90
CA ARG A 83 -12.76 -20.94 5.32
C ARG A 83 -12.59 -19.85 4.26
N ALA A 84 -12.41 -20.23 2.99
CA ALA A 84 -12.27 -19.28 1.89
C ALA A 84 -13.48 -18.36 1.77
N LEU A 85 -14.70 -18.95 1.78
CA LEU A 85 -15.95 -18.18 1.71
C LEU A 85 -16.17 -17.30 2.96
N SER A 86 -15.81 -17.79 4.16
CA SER A 86 -15.91 -16.98 5.39
C SER A 86 -14.95 -15.79 5.39
N GLN A 87 -13.75 -15.94 4.84
CA GLN A 87 -12.82 -14.82 4.67
C GLN A 87 -13.34 -13.79 3.66
N GLU A 88 -13.85 -14.26 2.50
CA GLU A 88 -14.44 -13.39 1.49
C GLU A 88 -15.66 -12.64 2.05
N TYR A 89 -16.53 -13.33 2.80
CA TYR A 89 -17.67 -12.72 3.49
C TYR A 89 -17.26 -11.60 4.43
N ALA A 90 -16.30 -11.87 5.31
CA ALA A 90 -15.81 -10.88 6.27
C ALA A 90 -15.11 -9.67 5.60
N GLN A 91 -14.50 -9.87 4.43
CA GLN A 91 -13.91 -8.78 3.64
C GLN A 91 -14.96 -7.89 2.99
N LEU A 92 -16.07 -8.46 2.52
CA LEU A 92 -17.15 -7.74 1.84
C LEU A 92 -18.17 -7.12 2.80
N GLU A 93 -18.29 -7.63 4.03
CA GLU A 93 -19.26 -7.18 5.04
C GLU A 93 -19.22 -5.67 5.29
N PRO A 94 -18.06 -4.98 5.46
CA PRO A 94 -18.03 -3.53 5.63
C PRO A 94 -18.62 -2.78 4.44
N VAL A 95 -18.31 -3.24 3.22
CA VAL A 95 -18.82 -2.61 1.98
C VAL A 95 -20.35 -2.75 1.88
N ALA A 96 -20.88 -3.96 2.13
CA ALA A 96 -22.31 -4.23 2.08
C ALA A 96 -23.07 -3.42 3.14
N ASN A 97 -22.55 -3.36 4.38
CA ASN A 97 -23.16 -2.61 5.47
C ASN A 97 -23.20 -1.10 5.18
N SER A 98 -22.06 -0.52 4.75
CA SER A 98 -21.98 0.92 4.44
C SER A 98 -22.86 1.29 3.23
N LEU A 99 -22.98 0.41 2.22
CA LEU A 99 -23.87 0.63 1.08
C LEU A 99 -25.35 0.57 1.50
N HIS A 100 -25.74 -0.41 2.32
CA HIS A 100 -27.11 -0.49 2.85
C HIS A 100 -27.47 0.71 3.73
N GLU A 101 -26.51 1.22 4.54
CA GLU A 101 -26.72 2.41 5.34
C GLU A 101 -26.86 3.65 4.48
N HIS A 102 -26.08 3.76 3.41
CA HIS A 102 -26.18 4.84 2.43
C HIS A 102 -27.56 4.85 1.76
N ASP A 103 -28.03 3.71 1.25
CA ASP A 103 -29.34 3.60 0.60
C ASP A 103 -30.49 3.93 1.56
N ARG A 104 -30.37 3.53 2.84
CA ARG A 104 -31.32 3.90 3.88
C ARG A 104 -31.34 5.40 4.13
N ALA A 105 -30.15 6.01 4.30
CA ALA A 105 -30.02 7.45 4.54
C ALA A 105 -30.53 8.27 3.35
N GLU A 106 -30.29 7.81 2.11
CA GLU A 106 -30.83 8.42 0.89
C GLU A 106 -32.36 8.39 0.87
N HIS A 107 -32.95 7.24 1.23
CA HIS A 107 -34.41 7.08 1.30
C HIS A 107 -35.04 7.96 2.38
N GLU A 108 -34.42 8.01 3.56
CA GLU A 108 -34.84 8.88 4.66
C GLU A 108 -34.73 10.37 4.27
N LEU A 109 -33.67 10.76 3.56
CA LEU A 109 -33.50 12.13 3.09
C LEU A 109 -34.62 12.55 2.13
N VAL A 110 -35.02 11.67 1.20
CA VAL A 110 -36.14 11.92 0.27
C VAL A 110 -37.45 12.12 1.03
N GLN A 111 -37.72 11.28 2.04
CA GLN A 111 -38.93 11.39 2.87
C GLN A 111 -38.92 12.67 3.73
N THR A 112 -37.78 12.98 4.37
CA THR A 112 -37.64 14.17 5.22
C THR A 112 -37.74 15.45 4.40
N ARG A 113 -37.22 15.48 3.18
CA ARG A 113 -37.39 16.61 2.27
C ARG A 113 -38.86 16.86 1.89
N ALA A 114 -39.66 15.83 1.74
CA ALA A 114 -41.11 15.98 1.50
C ALA A 114 -41.84 16.63 2.72
N MET A 115 -41.32 16.45 3.95
CA MET A 115 -41.89 17.09 5.16
C MET A 115 -41.57 18.58 5.25
N LEU A 116 -40.62 19.12 4.50
CA LEU A 116 -40.36 20.58 4.45
C LEU A 116 -41.52 21.39 3.88
N ASP A 117 -42.43 20.75 3.15
CA ASP A 117 -43.62 21.42 2.61
C ASP A 117 -44.67 21.68 3.67
N ASP A 118 -44.60 20.98 4.81
CA ASP A 118 -45.49 21.18 5.95
C ASP A 118 -44.96 22.30 6.88
N PRO A 119 -45.73 23.39 7.11
CA PRO A 119 -45.27 24.50 7.93
C PRO A 119 -45.01 24.11 9.39
N GLU A 120 -45.67 23.11 9.95
CA GLU A 120 -45.54 22.68 11.33
C GLU A 120 -44.27 21.84 11.55
N LEU A 121 -43.84 21.10 10.55
CA LEU A 121 -42.70 20.19 10.63
C LEU A 121 -41.40 20.78 10.02
N ARG A 122 -41.49 21.93 9.36
CA ARG A 122 -40.39 22.51 8.56
C ARG A 122 -39.08 22.67 9.32
N ASP A 123 -39.14 23.22 10.56
CA ASP A 123 -37.92 23.50 11.31
C ASP A 123 -37.23 22.21 11.76
N MET A 124 -37.97 21.21 12.23
CA MET A 124 -37.44 19.90 12.57
C MET A 124 -36.90 19.18 11.33
N ALA A 125 -37.65 19.16 10.25
CA ALA A 125 -37.25 18.54 9.00
C ALA A 125 -35.98 19.18 8.43
N ALA A 126 -35.79 20.50 8.58
CA ALA A 126 -34.58 21.17 8.10
C ALA A 126 -33.32 20.77 8.88
N ASP A 127 -33.43 20.49 10.17
CA ASP A 127 -32.30 19.98 10.96
C ASP A 127 -31.98 18.53 10.61
N ASP A 128 -32.99 17.69 10.44
CA ASP A 128 -32.82 16.30 10.03
C ASP A 128 -32.24 16.19 8.61
N VAL A 129 -32.67 17.02 7.67
CA VAL A 129 -32.08 17.08 6.32
C VAL A 129 -30.59 17.38 6.40
N ARG A 130 -30.18 18.38 7.18
CA ARG A 130 -28.75 18.72 7.32
C ARG A 130 -27.94 17.56 7.91
N ARG A 131 -28.51 16.86 8.91
CA ARG A 131 -27.85 15.69 9.52
C ARG A 131 -27.71 14.54 8.53
N LEU A 132 -28.75 14.22 7.77
CA LEU A 132 -28.73 13.17 6.76
C LEU A 132 -27.79 13.49 5.59
N GLU A 133 -27.76 14.75 5.14
CA GLU A 133 -26.83 15.22 4.12
C GLU A 133 -25.38 15.05 4.57
N GLN A 134 -25.03 15.41 5.80
CA GLN A 134 -23.69 15.19 6.33
C GLN A 134 -23.38 13.69 6.45
N ARG A 135 -24.31 12.88 6.91
CA ARG A 135 -24.12 11.43 7.00
C ARG A 135 -23.87 10.78 5.65
N LEU A 136 -24.58 11.20 4.60
CA LEU A 136 -24.35 10.73 3.24
C LEU A 136 -22.95 11.08 2.73
N LEU A 137 -22.46 12.30 3.00
CA LEU A 137 -21.10 12.71 2.63
C LEU A 137 -20.05 11.85 3.34
N ASP A 138 -20.27 11.54 4.62
CA ASP A 138 -19.37 10.70 5.40
C ASP A 138 -19.37 9.26 4.84
N LEU A 139 -20.56 8.70 4.55
CA LEU A 139 -20.71 7.37 3.95
C LEU A 139 -20.12 7.28 2.53
N ASP A 140 -20.29 8.32 1.71
CA ASP A 140 -19.65 8.39 0.39
C ASP A 140 -18.13 8.30 0.48
N SER A 141 -17.55 9.03 1.44
CA SER A 141 -16.11 9.01 1.68
C SER A 141 -15.64 7.63 2.17
N GLU A 142 -16.40 7.00 3.06
CA GLU A 142 -16.12 5.66 3.59
C GLU A 142 -16.20 4.60 2.48
N LEU A 143 -17.24 4.63 1.66
CA LEU A 143 -17.42 3.70 0.53
C LEU A 143 -16.32 3.85 -0.52
N GLN A 144 -15.86 5.08 -0.80
CA GLN A 144 -14.74 5.31 -1.68
C GLN A 144 -13.46 4.68 -1.14
N LEU A 145 -13.19 4.78 0.16
CA LEU A 145 -12.04 4.15 0.79
C LEU A 145 -12.13 2.61 0.77
N LEU A 146 -13.33 2.07 0.95
CA LEU A 146 -13.57 0.62 0.92
C LEU A 146 -13.42 0.00 -0.49
N LEU A 147 -13.55 0.82 -1.55
CA LEU A 147 -13.28 0.40 -2.93
C LEU A 147 -11.80 0.27 -3.27
N LEU A 148 -10.91 0.87 -2.46
CA LEU A 148 -9.48 0.73 -2.68
C LEU A 148 -9.06 -0.73 -2.52
N PRO A 149 -8.27 -1.26 -3.43
CA PRO A 149 -7.78 -2.62 -3.31
C PRO A 149 -6.92 -2.74 -2.05
N LYS A 150 -7.35 -3.56 -1.11
CA LYS A 150 -6.54 -3.87 0.07
C LYS A 150 -5.32 -4.68 -0.38
N ASP A 151 -4.12 -4.19 -0.09
CA ASP A 151 -2.91 -4.98 -0.29
C ASP A 151 -2.94 -6.16 0.71
N PRO A 152 -2.93 -7.42 0.25
CA PRO A 152 -2.93 -8.57 1.16
C PRO A 152 -1.72 -8.57 2.11
N ARG A 153 -0.68 -7.80 1.79
CA ARG A 153 0.50 -7.62 2.65
C ARG A 153 0.29 -6.63 3.79
N ASP A 154 -0.79 -5.84 3.76
CA ASP A 154 -1.04 -4.81 4.78
C ASP A 154 -1.22 -5.38 6.20
N GLU A 155 -1.69 -6.63 6.31
CA GLU A 155 -1.83 -7.35 7.57
C GLU A 155 -0.58 -8.15 7.97
N ALA A 156 0.43 -8.24 7.08
CA ALA A 156 1.64 -8.98 7.33
C ALA A 156 2.52 -8.31 8.38
N ASN A 157 3.32 -9.12 9.06
CA ASN A 157 4.48 -8.65 9.81
C ASN A 157 5.52 -8.07 8.84
N LEU A 158 6.51 -7.39 9.37
CA LEU A 158 7.53 -6.77 8.53
C LEU A 158 8.95 -6.96 9.08
N TYR A 159 9.90 -6.83 8.16
CA TYR A 159 11.30 -6.63 8.48
C TYR A 159 11.64 -5.15 8.31
N LEU A 160 12.14 -4.56 9.39
CA LEU A 160 12.66 -3.19 9.42
C LEU A 160 14.17 -3.25 9.31
N GLU A 161 14.73 -2.73 8.22
CA GLU A 161 16.16 -2.54 8.06
C GLU A 161 16.50 -1.07 8.12
N VAL A 162 17.44 -0.70 8.97
CA VAL A 162 17.99 0.65 9.04
C VAL A 162 19.51 0.58 8.84
N ARG A 163 20.01 1.31 7.86
CA ARG A 163 21.44 1.34 7.51
C ARG A 163 21.98 2.76 7.50
N ALA A 164 23.19 2.91 7.98
CA ALA A 164 23.95 4.16 7.82
C ALA A 164 24.23 4.39 6.33
N GLY A 165 23.88 5.59 5.85
CA GLY A 165 24.18 6.03 4.49
C GLY A 165 25.41 6.97 4.48
N THR A 166 25.32 8.05 3.70
CA THR A 166 26.40 9.04 3.59
C THR A 166 26.54 9.85 4.86
N GLY A 167 27.69 9.84 5.52
CA GLY A 167 27.94 10.68 6.71
C GLY A 167 28.86 10.06 7.76
N GLY A 168 29.42 8.86 7.51
CA GLY A 168 30.35 8.19 8.44
C GLY A 168 29.68 7.84 9.78
N ASP A 169 30.37 8.08 10.89
CA ASP A 169 29.90 7.74 12.23
C ASP A 169 28.61 8.44 12.62
N GLU A 170 28.43 9.70 12.18
CA GLU A 170 27.19 10.43 12.41
C GLU A 170 25.97 9.75 11.75
N ALA A 171 26.16 9.17 10.56
CA ALA A 171 25.10 8.40 9.91
C ALA A 171 24.76 7.13 10.70
N ALA A 172 25.75 6.50 11.34
CA ALA A 172 25.51 5.33 12.19
C ALA A 172 24.76 5.70 13.49
N ILE A 173 25.12 6.83 14.11
CA ILE A 173 24.40 7.33 15.29
C ILE A 173 22.97 7.68 14.92
N PHE A 174 22.77 8.36 13.78
CA PHE A 174 21.43 8.70 13.30
C PHE A 174 20.59 7.46 12.93
N ALA A 175 21.19 6.42 12.35
CA ALA A 175 20.51 5.14 12.13
C ALA A 175 20.02 4.53 13.44
N GLY A 176 20.83 4.62 14.50
CA GLY A 176 20.43 4.19 15.85
C GLY A 176 19.27 5.02 16.42
N ASP A 177 19.27 6.33 16.19
CA ASP A 177 18.16 7.19 16.61
C ASP A 177 16.86 6.87 15.88
N LEU A 178 16.92 6.65 14.55
CA LEU A 178 15.78 6.24 13.75
C LEU A 178 15.24 4.88 14.20
N PHE A 179 16.14 3.91 14.42
CA PHE A 179 15.72 2.60 14.90
C PHE A 179 15.00 2.72 16.24
N ARG A 180 15.54 3.48 17.19
CA ARG A 180 14.92 3.74 18.49
C ARG A 180 13.54 4.41 18.35
N MET A 181 13.40 5.36 17.43
CA MET A 181 12.13 6.02 17.11
C MET A 181 11.08 5.00 16.65
N TYR A 182 11.44 4.08 15.74
CA TYR A 182 10.52 3.05 15.27
C TYR A 182 10.18 2.01 16.34
N VAL A 183 11.15 1.61 17.17
CA VAL A 183 10.88 0.71 18.31
C VAL A 183 9.86 1.31 19.27
N ARG A 184 10.01 2.59 19.64
CA ARG A 184 9.06 3.28 20.52
C ARG A 184 7.68 3.43 19.86
N TYR A 185 7.64 3.67 18.57
CA TYR A 185 6.37 3.67 17.85
C TYR A 185 5.70 2.31 17.88
N ALA A 186 6.44 1.23 17.62
CA ALA A 186 5.95 -0.14 17.70
C ALA A 186 5.43 -0.48 19.11
N GLU A 187 6.18 -0.12 20.17
CA GLU A 187 5.75 -0.26 21.57
C GLU A 187 4.42 0.47 21.84
N SER A 188 4.26 1.69 21.32
CA SER A 188 3.03 2.48 21.48
C SER A 188 1.81 1.80 20.82
N ARG A 189 2.06 0.97 19.79
CA ARG A 189 1.06 0.17 19.07
C ARG A 189 0.92 -1.25 19.62
N ARG A 190 1.73 -1.61 20.64
CA ARG A 190 1.79 -2.96 21.24
C ARG A 190 2.27 -4.02 20.24
N TRP A 191 3.14 -3.63 19.32
CA TRP A 191 3.81 -4.56 18.43
C TRP A 191 5.07 -5.10 19.10
N ASN A 192 5.41 -6.34 18.79
CA ASN A 192 6.63 -6.95 19.26
C ASN A 192 7.77 -6.66 18.27
N VAL A 193 8.95 -6.29 18.80
CA VAL A 193 10.14 -6.00 17.99
C VAL A 193 11.25 -6.94 18.42
N GLU A 194 11.74 -7.76 17.48
CA GLU A 194 12.84 -8.69 17.66
C GLU A 194 14.02 -8.30 16.77
N ILE A 195 15.20 -8.05 17.35
CA ILE A 195 16.41 -7.75 16.58
C ILE A 195 16.98 -9.06 16.05
N LEU A 196 17.05 -9.19 14.73
CA LEU A 196 17.59 -10.37 14.05
C LEU A 196 19.09 -10.27 13.81
N SER A 197 19.55 -9.07 13.46
CA SER A 197 20.96 -8.79 13.16
C SER A 197 21.29 -7.35 13.47
N GLU A 198 22.45 -7.12 14.04
CA GLU A 198 22.95 -5.77 14.29
C GLU A 198 24.47 -5.67 14.03
N HIS A 199 24.87 -4.56 13.42
CA HIS A 199 26.27 -4.18 13.26
C HIS A 199 26.46 -2.81 13.90
N ALA A 200 27.07 -2.77 15.08
CA ALA A 200 27.30 -1.54 15.83
C ALA A 200 28.26 -0.59 15.09
N GLY A 201 28.03 0.71 15.24
CA GLY A 201 28.94 1.76 14.83
C GLY A 201 30.12 1.89 15.80
N GLU A 202 31.26 2.43 15.33
CA GLU A 202 32.46 2.58 16.15
C GLU A 202 32.30 3.62 17.28
N HIS A 203 31.46 4.63 17.04
CA HIS A 203 31.16 5.72 17.98
C HIS A 203 29.70 5.65 18.48
N GLY A 204 29.08 4.46 18.47
CA GLY A 204 27.69 4.24 18.84
C GLY A 204 26.76 4.19 17.63
N GLY A 205 25.46 3.88 17.87
CA GLY A 205 24.49 3.63 16.82
C GLY A 205 24.74 2.35 16.04
N TYR A 206 24.21 2.27 14.84
CA TYR A 206 24.29 1.07 14.01
C TYR A 206 24.77 1.39 12.60
N LYS A 207 25.78 0.65 12.10
CA LYS A 207 26.09 0.62 10.67
C LYS A 207 24.92 -0.04 9.91
N GLU A 208 24.33 -1.07 10.50
CA GLU A 208 23.16 -1.78 10.01
C GLU A 208 22.44 -2.43 11.19
N VAL A 209 21.12 -2.37 11.19
CA VAL A 209 20.26 -3.12 12.10
C VAL A 209 19.07 -3.65 11.33
N VAL A 210 18.75 -4.92 11.56
CA VAL A 210 17.59 -5.61 10.99
C VAL A 210 16.75 -6.15 12.14
N ALA A 211 15.49 -5.76 12.18
CA ALA A 211 14.55 -6.22 13.18
C ALA A 211 13.26 -6.73 12.53
N ARG A 212 12.66 -7.72 13.13
CA ARG A 212 11.33 -8.21 12.81
C ARG A 212 10.32 -7.48 13.68
N VAL A 213 9.28 -6.96 13.09
CA VAL A 213 8.17 -6.30 13.78
C VAL A 213 6.90 -7.11 13.57
N GLU A 214 6.36 -7.65 14.66
CA GLU A 214 5.14 -8.44 14.66
C GLU A 214 3.99 -7.61 15.21
N GLY A 215 2.93 -7.49 14.45
CA GLY A 215 1.73 -6.79 14.89
C GLY A 215 0.72 -6.59 13.77
N ASN A 216 -0.55 -6.57 14.15
CA ASN A 216 -1.62 -6.37 13.18
C ASN A 216 -1.51 -5.00 12.52
N GLY A 217 -1.49 -4.98 11.18
CA GLY A 217 -1.39 -3.76 10.39
C GLY A 217 -0.03 -3.06 10.48
N ALA A 218 1.03 -3.76 10.92
CA ALA A 218 2.36 -3.17 11.06
C ALA A 218 2.91 -2.72 9.71
N TYR A 219 2.78 -3.58 8.68
CA TYR A 219 3.25 -3.24 7.33
C TYR A 219 2.46 -2.06 6.73
N SER A 220 1.14 -2.03 6.86
CA SER A 220 0.30 -0.96 6.30
C SER A 220 0.69 0.43 6.81
N GLN A 221 1.11 0.52 8.09
CA GLN A 221 1.49 1.79 8.71
C GLN A 221 2.93 2.21 8.39
N LEU A 222 3.86 1.27 8.30
CA LEU A 222 5.27 1.58 8.12
C LEU A 222 5.76 1.49 6.67
N LYS A 223 4.99 0.92 5.73
CA LYS A 223 5.38 0.77 4.32
C LYS A 223 5.86 2.06 3.66
N PHE A 224 5.34 3.21 4.09
CA PHE A 224 5.73 4.53 3.59
C PHE A 224 7.02 5.09 4.20
N GLU A 225 7.61 4.42 5.20
CA GLU A 225 8.86 4.86 5.83
C GLU A 225 10.11 4.44 5.05
N SER A 226 9.94 3.62 4.00
CA SER A 226 11.04 3.16 3.16
C SER A 226 11.65 4.30 2.35
N GLY A 227 12.98 4.44 2.41
CA GLY A 227 13.73 5.44 1.65
C GLY A 227 14.91 6.04 2.40
N THR A 228 15.44 7.16 1.88
CA THR A 228 16.55 7.86 2.47
C THR A 228 16.08 8.98 3.41
N HIS A 229 16.48 8.92 4.66
CA HIS A 229 16.22 9.90 5.70
C HIS A 229 17.46 10.77 5.91
N ARG A 230 17.29 12.08 5.85
CA ARG A 230 18.37 13.05 5.99
C ARG A 230 18.30 13.77 7.33
N VAL A 231 19.42 13.83 8.06
CA VAL A 231 19.54 14.61 9.29
C VAL A 231 20.41 15.84 9.08
N GLN A 232 20.05 16.92 9.75
CA GLN A 232 20.81 18.15 9.86
C GLN A 232 20.94 18.50 11.34
N ARG A 233 22.13 18.24 11.91
CA ARG A 233 22.45 18.57 13.30
C ARG A 233 23.96 18.78 13.46
N VAL A 234 24.37 19.31 14.61
CA VAL A 234 25.77 19.26 15.04
C VAL A 234 26.03 17.84 15.57
N PRO A 235 26.92 17.05 14.94
CA PRO A 235 27.23 15.71 15.41
C PRO A 235 27.84 15.74 16.83
N GLU A 236 27.64 14.68 17.59
CA GLU A 236 28.33 14.51 18.89
C GLU A 236 29.86 14.41 18.74
N THR A 237 30.31 13.99 17.57
CA THR A 237 31.74 13.88 17.19
C THR A 237 32.36 15.19 16.72
N GLU A 238 31.57 16.26 16.56
CA GLU A 238 32.04 17.54 16.03
C GLU A 238 32.39 18.54 17.15
N SER A 239 33.67 18.90 17.25
CA SER A 239 34.18 19.80 18.29
C SER A 239 33.98 21.30 17.98
N GLN A 240 33.74 21.67 16.70
CA GLN A 240 33.64 23.07 16.25
C GLN A 240 32.20 23.57 16.13
N GLY A 241 31.22 22.76 16.48
CA GLY A 241 29.81 23.14 16.44
C GLY A 241 29.25 23.36 15.04
N ARG A 242 29.84 22.78 14.01
CA ARG A 242 29.35 22.87 12.63
C ARG A 242 28.17 21.93 12.40
N ILE A 243 27.16 22.43 11.72
CA ILE A 243 26.01 21.60 11.29
C ILE A 243 26.44 20.69 10.15
N HIS A 244 26.35 19.39 10.38
CA HIS A 244 26.58 18.38 9.32
C HIS A 244 25.27 17.87 8.76
N THR A 245 25.34 17.36 7.54
CA THR A 245 24.23 16.71 6.87
C THR A 245 24.59 15.25 6.61
N SER A 246 23.93 14.36 7.32
CA SER A 246 24.10 12.91 7.18
C SER A 246 22.80 12.25 6.70
N ALA A 247 22.89 11.02 6.25
CA ALA A 247 21.75 10.25 5.80
C ALA A 247 21.80 8.82 6.32
N ALA A 248 20.62 8.26 6.59
CA ALA A 248 20.42 6.84 6.83
C ALA A 248 19.32 6.33 5.89
N THR A 249 19.35 5.07 5.57
CA THR A 249 18.37 4.43 4.72
C THR A 249 17.51 3.48 5.53
N VAL A 250 16.21 3.49 5.26
CA VAL A 250 15.22 2.60 5.85
C VAL A 250 14.61 1.76 4.76
N ALA A 251 14.54 0.45 4.97
CA ALA A 251 13.80 -0.46 4.11
C ALA A 251 12.76 -1.22 4.94
N ILE A 252 11.54 -1.28 4.44
CA ILE A 252 10.41 -2.00 5.04
C ILE A 252 10.01 -3.10 4.08
N LEU A 253 10.18 -4.34 4.50
CA LEU A 253 9.86 -5.52 3.70
C LEU A 253 8.78 -6.32 4.40
N PRO A 254 7.70 -6.72 3.71
CA PRO A 254 6.71 -7.60 4.31
C PRO A 254 7.32 -8.98 4.59
N GLU A 255 6.91 -9.59 5.69
CA GLU A 255 7.22 -10.99 5.95
C GLU A 255 6.40 -11.84 4.98
N LEU A 256 7.09 -12.61 4.16
CA LEU A 256 6.46 -13.55 3.22
C LEU A 256 6.49 -14.94 3.84
N ASP A 257 5.44 -15.71 3.58
CA ASP A 257 5.38 -17.11 4.00
C ASP A 257 6.57 -17.87 3.41
N GLU A 258 7.17 -18.69 4.26
CA GLU A 258 8.23 -19.59 3.82
C GLU A 258 7.65 -20.65 2.88
N ILE A 259 8.34 -20.89 1.78
CA ILE A 259 8.01 -21.97 0.87
C ILE A 259 8.60 -23.26 1.43
N ASP A 260 7.79 -24.04 2.15
CA ASP A 260 8.25 -25.29 2.77
C ASP A 260 8.11 -26.48 1.85
N GLU A 261 7.06 -26.55 1.06
CA GLU A 261 6.80 -27.66 0.14
C GLU A 261 6.29 -27.21 -1.22
N ILE A 262 6.74 -27.89 -2.26
CA ILE A 262 6.20 -27.75 -3.60
C ILE A 262 5.39 -29.00 -3.93
N ALA A 263 4.10 -28.81 -4.20
CA ALA A 263 3.25 -29.85 -4.77
C ALA A 263 3.61 -30.05 -6.24
N ILE A 264 4.17 -31.20 -6.57
CA ILE A 264 4.50 -31.57 -7.96
C ILE A 264 3.37 -32.40 -8.54
N ASN A 265 2.76 -31.93 -9.61
CA ASN A 265 1.76 -32.69 -10.33
C ASN A 265 2.44 -33.81 -11.14
N PRO A 266 2.08 -35.09 -10.95
CA PRO A 266 2.67 -36.19 -11.72
C PRO A 266 2.50 -36.07 -13.24
N ALA A 267 1.48 -35.35 -13.72
CA ALA A 267 1.25 -35.11 -15.12
C ALA A 267 2.33 -34.22 -15.79
N ASP A 268 3.00 -33.39 -14.99
CA ASP A 268 4.05 -32.46 -15.45
C ASP A 268 5.43 -33.10 -15.47
N LEU A 269 5.50 -34.41 -15.14
CA LEU A 269 6.74 -35.16 -15.08
C LEU A 269 6.88 -36.11 -16.26
N LYS A 270 7.98 -35.95 -17.03
CA LYS A 270 8.43 -36.96 -17.98
C LYS A 270 9.50 -37.82 -17.32
N THR A 271 9.25 -39.11 -17.22
CA THR A 271 10.18 -40.07 -16.62
C THR A 271 10.74 -40.99 -17.72
N ASP A 272 12.03 -40.92 -17.94
CA ASP A 272 12.75 -41.77 -18.88
C ASP A 272 13.65 -42.73 -18.10
N THR A 273 13.72 -44.00 -18.54
CA THR A 273 14.61 -45.00 -17.97
C THR A 273 15.77 -45.24 -18.95
N PHE A 274 16.96 -45.42 -18.42
CA PHE A 274 18.14 -45.69 -19.23
C PHE A 274 19.13 -46.59 -18.49
N ARG A 275 20.14 -47.06 -19.22
CA ARG A 275 21.19 -47.91 -18.64
C ARG A 275 22.21 -47.06 -17.92
N ALA A 276 22.50 -47.44 -16.65
CA ALA A 276 23.53 -46.77 -15.90
C ALA A 276 24.90 -46.91 -16.56
N SER A 277 25.66 -45.84 -16.62
CA SER A 277 27.04 -45.83 -17.12
C SER A 277 28.00 -45.73 -15.93
N GLY A 278 28.91 -46.67 -15.77
CA GLY A 278 29.90 -46.65 -14.70
C GLY A 278 30.62 -47.99 -14.49
N ALA A 279 31.60 -48.00 -13.59
CA ALA A 279 32.32 -49.20 -13.22
C ALA A 279 31.37 -50.16 -12.47
N GLY A 280 30.91 -51.21 -13.11
CA GLY A 280 29.98 -52.19 -12.56
C GLY A 280 30.00 -53.50 -13.34
N GLY A 281 29.48 -54.57 -12.71
CA GLY A 281 29.39 -55.90 -13.34
C GLY A 281 28.26 -56.00 -14.37
N GLN A 282 28.02 -57.19 -14.90
CA GLN A 282 27.04 -57.50 -15.93
C GLN A 282 25.63 -56.97 -15.68
N HIS A 283 25.22 -56.82 -14.41
CA HIS A 283 23.91 -56.28 -14.03
C HIS A 283 23.75 -54.78 -14.35
N VAL A 284 24.77 -53.95 -14.14
CA VAL A 284 24.72 -52.49 -14.39
C VAL A 284 24.60 -52.21 -15.88
N ASN A 285 25.25 -53.02 -16.73
CA ASN A 285 25.28 -52.81 -18.15
C ASN A 285 24.10 -53.41 -18.94
N LYS A 286 23.28 -54.28 -18.27
CA LYS A 286 22.14 -54.94 -18.95
C LYS A 286 20.77 -54.44 -18.49
N THR A 287 20.68 -53.80 -17.31
CA THR A 287 19.41 -53.43 -16.70
C THR A 287 19.20 -51.90 -16.81
N ASP A 288 18.01 -51.46 -17.25
CA ASP A 288 17.61 -50.03 -17.30
C ASP A 288 17.20 -49.56 -15.91
N SER A 289 18.19 -49.45 -14.99
CA SER A 289 17.98 -49.08 -13.59
C SER A 289 18.11 -47.57 -13.34
N ALA A 290 18.75 -46.83 -14.23
CA ALA A 290 18.91 -45.40 -14.14
C ALA A 290 17.61 -44.69 -14.56
N ILE A 291 17.32 -43.58 -13.89
CA ILE A 291 16.14 -42.78 -14.12
C ILE A 291 16.52 -41.33 -14.38
N ARG A 292 15.87 -40.73 -15.38
CA ARG A 292 15.88 -39.32 -15.70
C ARG A 292 14.46 -38.79 -15.52
N ILE A 293 14.26 -37.81 -14.68
CA ILE A 293 12.99 -37.12 -14.53
C ILE A 293 13.16 -35.69 -15.05
N THR A 294 12.29 -35.33 -15.98
CA THR A 294 12.20 -33.97 -16.51
C THR A 294 10.89 -33.33 -16.05
N HIS A 295 10.98 -32.21 -15.39
CA HIS A 295 9.81 -31.39 -15.05
C HIS A 295 9.51 -30.47 -16.25
N LEU A 296 8.40 -30.74 -16.95
CA LEU A 296 8.07 -30.10 -18.22
C LEU A 296 7.92 -28.57 -18.13
N PRO A 297 7.22 -28.00 -17.08
CA PRO A 297 7.03 -26.56 -17.00
C PRO A 297 8.32 -25.76 -16.80
N THR A 298 9.27 -26.29 -16.01
CA THR A 298 10.53 -25.59 -15.69
C THR A 298 11.72 -26.06 -16.53
N GLY A 299 11.59 -27.17 -17.25
CA GLY A 299 12.69 -27.81 -17.99
C GLY A 299 13.78 -28.41 -17.10
N THR A 300 13.55 -28.49 -15.77
CA THR A 300 14.54 -29.05 -14.83
C THR A 300 14.68 -30.54 -15.02
N VAL A 301 15.91 -30.99 -15.21
CA VAL A 301 16.22 -32.40 -15.39
C VAL A 301 17.04 -32.92 -14.23
N VAL A 302 16.65 -34.09 -13.71
CA VAL A 302 17.36 -34.81 -12.66
C VAL A 302 17.60 -36.25 -13.08
N GLU A 303 18.81 -36.71 -12.92
CA GLU A 303 19.21 -38.10 -13.19
C GLU A 303 19.70 -38.77 -11.90
N CYS A 304 19.30 -40.03 -11.72
CA CYS A 304 19.78 -40.86 -10.63
C CYS A 304 20.09 -42.27 -11.12
N GLN A 305 21.32 -42.73 -10.86
CA GLN A 305 21.84 -44.05 -11.31
C GLN A 305 22.62 -44.79 -10.21
N GLU A 306 22.58 -44.32 -8.99
CA GLU A 306 23.44 -44.81 -7.90
C GLU A 306 22.99 -46.17 -7.35
N GLU A 307 21.67 -46.42 -7.35
CA GLU A 307 21.10 -47.65 -6.80
C GLU A 307 20.83 -48.71 -7.86
N ARG A 308 20.92 -49.98 -7.49
CA ARG A 308 20.57 -51.09 -8.38
C ARG A 308 19.07 -51.20 -8.66
N SER A 309 18.24 -50.65 -7.79
CA SER A 309 16.79 -50.69 -7.90
C SER A 309 16.27 -49.46 -8.60
N GLN A 310 15.54 -49.61 -9.72
CA GLN A 310 14.86 -48.56 -10.44
C GLN A 310 13.90 -47.76 -9.53
N HIS A 311 13.16 -48.43 -8.65
CA HIS A 311 12.23 -47.77 -7.71
C HIS A 311 12.95 -46.86 -6.72
N LYS A 312 14.11 -47.25 -6.21
CA LYS A 312 14.93 -46.45 -5.31
C LYS A 312 15.52 -45.24 -6.06
N ASN A 313 16.00 -45.42 -7.29
CA ASN A 313 16.49 -44.35 -8.12
C ASN A 313 15.36 -43.34 -8.43
N ARG A 314 14.13 -43.82 -8.70
CA ARG A 314 12.98 -42.96 -8.94
C ARG A 314 12.62 -42.11 -7.69
N ALA A 315 12.57 -42.74 -6.52
CA ALA A 315 12.29 -42.05 -5.28
C ALA A 315 13.36 -40.97 -4.99
N ARG A 316 14.64 -41.32 -5.20
CA ARG A 316 15.75 -40.39 -4.98
C ARG A 316 15.76 -39.26 -6.01
N ALA A 317 15.52 -39.56 -7.30
CA ALA A 317 15.39 -38.56 -8.34
C ALA A 317 14.23 -37.59 -8.05
N MET A 318 13.10 -38.09 -7.55
CA MET A 318 11.96 -37.26 -7.15
C MET A 318 12.31 -36.34 -5.97
N SER A 319 12.99 -36.86 -4.96
CA SER A 319 13.47 -36.05 -3.82
C SER A 319 14.45 -34.96 -4.27
N LEU A 320 15.40 -35.30 -5.16
CA LEU A 320 16.33 -34.34 -5.73
C LEU A 320 15.62 -33.27 -6.59
N LEU A 321 14.58 -33.68 -7.36
CA LEU A 321 13.79 -32.75 -8.15
C LEU A 321 13.04 -31.76 -7.24
N LYS A 322 12.38 -32.27 -6.17
CA LYS A 322 11.72 -31.42 -5.17
C LYS A 322 12.69 -30.40 -4.57
N ALA A 323 13.88 -30.84 -4.15
CA ALA A 323 14.90 -29.96 -3.59
C ALA A 323 15.34 -28.89 -4.57
N ARG A 324 15.61 -29.24 -5.85
CA ARG A 324 16.00 -28.27 -6.88
C ARG A 324 14.92 -27.26 -7.22
N LEU A 325 13.66 -27.69 -7.31
CA LEU A 325 12.56 -26.79 -7.56
C LEU A 325 12.36 -25.83 -6.37
N LEU A 326 12.44 -26.33 -5.14
CA LEU A 326 12.37 -25.53 -3.93
C LEU A 326 13.49 -24.48 -3.89
N ASP A 327 14.72 -24.88 -4.17
CA ASP A 327 15.87 -23.96 -4.25
C ASP A 327 15.70 -22.88 -5.32
N THR A 328 15.15 -23.26 -6.49
CA THR A 328 14.86 -22.32 -7.56
C THR A 328 13.79 -21.30 -7.15
N GLU A 329 12.71 -21.72 -6.50
CA GLU A 329 11.65 -20.80 -6.06
C GLU A 329 12.13 -19.90 -4.89
N ARG A 330 12.89 -20.44 -3.94
CA ARG A 330 13.54 -19.64 -2.88
C ARG A 330 14.51 -18.62 -3.46
N SER A 331 15.28 -18.99 -4.48
CA SER A 331 16.19 -18.06 -5.17
C SER A 331 15.43 -16.94 -5.89
N LYS A 332 14.31 -17.24 -6.55
CA LYS A 332 13.45 -16.23 -7.19
C LYS A 332 12.85 -15.29 -6.15
N GLN A 333 12.32 -15.82 -5.05
CA GLN A 333 11.77 -15.02 -3.97
C GLN A 333 12.83 -14.09 -3.37
N SER A 334 14.03 -14.61 -3.07
CA SER A 334 15.15 -13.82 -2.56
C SER A 334 15.60 -12.74 -3.55
N ALA A 335 15.66 -13.05 -4.85
CA ALA A 335 16.00 -12.08 -5.88
C ALA A 335 14.94 -10.96 -5.98
N ALA A 336 13.66 -11.31 -5.92
CA ALA A 336 12.57 -10.33 -5.90
C ALA A 336 12.61 -9.42 -4.66
N GLN A 337 12.89 -9.98 -3.48
CA GLN A 337 13.08 -9.19 -2.27
C GLN A 337 14.29 -8.25 -2.35
N ALA A 338 15.42 -8.75 -2.90
CA ALA A 338 16.62 -7.94 -3.09
C ALA A 338 16.38 -6.77 -4.06
N GLU A 339 15.62 -6.99 -5.13
CA GLU A 339 15.24 -5.95 -6.07
C GLU A 339 14.27 -4.94 -5.43
N ALA A 340 13.25 -5.40 -4.71
CA ALA A 340 12.33 -4.53 -3.98
C ALA A 340 13.09 -3.65 -2.98
N ARG A 341 14.02 -4.24 -2.20
CA ARG A 341 14.90 -3.50 -1.28
C ARG A 341 15.71 -2.45 -2.03
N ARG A 342 16.30 -2.80 -3.16
CA ARG A 342 17.12 -1.88 -3.97
C ARG A 342 16.29 -0.70 -4.48
N LEU A 343 15.07 -0.93 -4.92
CA LEU A 343 14.15 0.12 -5.38
C LEU A 343 13.74 1.06 -4.24
N GLN A 344 13.50 0.52 -3.03
CA GLN A 344 13.14 1.31 -1.86
C GLN A 344 14.27 2.21 -1.36
N VAL A 345 15.48 1.68 -1.30
CA VAL A 345 16.64 2.37 -0.71
C VAL A 345 17.31 3.32 -1.71
N GLY A 346 17.19 3.04 -3.02
CA GLY A 346 17.90 3.79 -4.06
C GLY A 346 19.42 3.72 -3.90
N SER A 347 20.10 4.84 -4.11
CA SER A 347 21.57 4.94 -3.95
C SER A 347 22.02 5.22 -2.51
N GLY A 348 21.08 5.51 -1.58
CA GLY A 348 21.42 5.96 -0.23
C GLY A 348 22.04 7.36 -0.16
N ASP A 349 22.02 8.11 -1.27
CA ASP A 349 22.53 9.48 -1.30
C ASP A 349 21.54 10.45 -0.64
N ARG A 350 22.06 11.38 0.15
CA ARG A 350 21.31 12.46 0.81
C ARG A 350 20.51 13.35 -0.14
N SER A 351 20.78 13.31 -1.44
CA SER A 351 20.00 14.01 -2.47
C SER A 351 18.64 13.36 -2.71
N GLN A 352 18.53 12.02 -2.59
CA GLN A 352 17.32 11.24 -2.81
C GLN A 352 16.44 11.12 -1.56
N ARG A 353 16.56 12.08 -0.65
CA ARG A 353 15.83 12.08 0.60
C ARG A 353 14.32 12.09 0.45
N ILE A 354 13.63 11.22 1.17
CA ILE A 354 12.18 11.30 1.36
C ILE A 354 11.84 12.27 2.49
N ARG A 355 12.69 12.33 3.55
CA ARG A 355 12.41 13.13 4.75
C ARG A 355 13.66 13.81 5.27
N THR A 356 13.48 14.99 5.88
CA THR A 356 14.57 15.76 6.52
C THR A 356 14.25 16.05 7.97
N TYR A 357 15.16 15.70 8.85
CA TYR A 357 15.14 15.94 10.29
C TYR A 357 16.09 17.11 10.59
N ASN A 358 15.55 18.29 10.89
CA ASN A 358 16.30 19.52 11.14
C ASN A 358 16.27 19.83 12.65
N TYR A 359 17.32 19.45 13.35
CA TYR A 359 17.42 19.62 14.79
C TYR A 359 17.51 21.09 15.22
N PRO A 360 18.35 21.96 14.58
CA PRO A 360 18.41 23.39 14.92
C PRO A 360 17.05 24.11 14.84
N GLN A 361 16.17 23.67 13.95
CA GLN A 361 14.84 24.27 13.79
C GLN A 361 13.74 23.47 14.46
N GLY A 362 14.06 22.34 15.10
CA GLY A 362 13.06 21.48 15.75
C GLY A 362 11.97 20.92 14.81
N ARG A 363 12.28 20.83 13.51
CA ARG A 363 11.28 20.44 12.49
C ARG A 363 11.66 19.19 11.74
N ILE A 364 10.63 18.49 11.32
CA ILE A 364 10.70 17.41 10.33
C ILE A 364 9.94 17.83 9.08
N THR A 365 10.47 17.49 7.91
CA THR A 365 9.81 17.76 6.62
C THR A 365 9.78 16.51 5.78
N ASP A 366 8.59 16.03 5.43
CA ASP A 366 8.40 14.99 4.42
C ASP A 366 8.27 15.65 3.05
N HIS A 367 9.20 15.31 2.14
CA HIS A 367 9.29 15.97 0.84
C HIS A 367 8.31 15.39 -0.20
N ARG A 368 7.72 14.24 0.04
CA ARG A 368 6.76 13.60 -0.87
C ARG A 368 5.44 14.37 -0.89
N ILE A 369 4.98 14.77 0.29
CA ILE A 369 3.69 15.47 0.51
C ILE A 369 3.86 16.92 0.97
N ASN A 370 5.12 17.43 1.00
CA ASN A 370 5.48 18.76 1.50
C ASN A 370 4.99 19.07 2.93
N LEU A 371 4.82 18.05 3.76
CA LEU A 371 4.40 18.19 5.15
C LEU A 371 5.58 18.63 6.01
N THR A 372 5.38 19.69 6.81
CA THR A 372 6.37 20.17 7.78
C THR A 372 5.75 20.24 9.17
N LEU A 373 6.35 19.51 10.14
CA LEU A 373 5.93 19.48 11.54
C LEU A 373 7.05 20.01 12.42
N TYR A 374 6.71 20.86 13.41
CA TYR A 374 7.63 21.47 14.36
C TYR A 374 7.66 20.73 15.70
N ARG A 375 7.58 19.41 15.66
CA ARG A 375 7.48 18.50 16.80
C ARG A 375 8.57 17.42 16.73
N LEU A 376 9.76 17.78 16.25
CA LEU A 376 10.86 16.83 16.06
C LEU A 376 11.20 16.01 17.33
N PRO A 377 11.30 16.61 18.55
CA PRO A 377 11.61 15.82 19.75
C PRO A 377 10.57 14.74 20.07
N GLU A 378 9.28 15.04 19.86
CA GLU A 378 8.18 14.12 20.12
C GLU A 378 8.17 12.97 19.09
N ILE A 379 8.42 13.31 17.83
CA ILE A 379 8.53 12.34 16.73
C ILE A 379 9.69 11.38 17.00
N MET A 380 10.84 11.86 17.42
CA MET A 380 11.99 11.03 17.78
C MET A 380 11.74 10.17 19.03
N GLN A 381 10.70 10.48 19.82
CA GLN A 381 10.21 9.64 20.91
C GLN A 381 9.15 8.62 20.47
N GLY A 382 8.83 8.55 19.18
CA GLY A 382 7.92 7.57 18.60
C GLY A 382 6.51 8.09 18.30
N ASP A 383 6.24 9.39 18.38
CA ASP A 383 4.94 9.95 17.97
C ASP A 383 4.89 10.18 16.45
N LEU A 384 4.75 9.08 15.70
CA LEU A 384 4.70 9.10 14.23
C LEU A 384 3.27 9.16 13.66
N ARG A 385 2.23 9.18 14.52
CA ARG A 385 0.83 9.04 14.09
C ARG A 385 0.45 10.04 13.01
N GLU A 386 0.68 11.32 13.27
CA GLU A 386 0.30 12.39 12.34
C GLU A 386 0.98 12.24 10.97
N LEU A 387 2.25 11.80 10.95
CA LEU A 387 2.98 11.52 9.71
C LEU A 387 2.40 10.32 8.96
N VAL A 388 2.19 9.22 9.67
CA VAL A 388 1.66 7.98 9.08
C VAL A 388 0.24 8.20 8.55
N ASP A 389 -0.62 8.82 9.34
CA ASP A 389 -2.02 9.07 8.95
C ASP A 389 -2.11 10.00 7.74
N THR A 390 -1.25 11.02 7.66
CA THR A 390 -1.24 11.95 6.53
C THR A 390 -0.73 11.28 5.26
N LEU A 391 0.34 10.46 5.36
CA LEU A 391 0.86 9.71 4.22
C LEU A 391 -0.15 8.68 3.71
N THR A 392 -0.83 8.00 4.62
CA THR A 392 -1.88 7.03 4.25
C THR A 392 -3.02 7.71 3.52
N ARG A 393 -3.50 8.87 4.01
CA ARG A 393 -4.57 9.64 3.34
C ARG A 393 -4.15 10.13 1.95
N GLU A 394 -2.94 10.63 1.80
CA GLU A 394 -2.45 11.10 0.49
C GLU A 394 -2.33 9.94 -0.51
N HIS A 395 -1.81 8.79 -0.06
CA HIS A 395 -1.75 7.59 -0.89
C HIS A 395 -3.16 7.12 -1.31
N GLN A 396 -4.10 7.07 -0.37
CA GLN A 396 -5.49 6.73 -0.67
C GLN A 396 -6.13 7.72 -1.66
N ALA A 397 -5.84 9.02 -1.51
CA ALA A 397 -6.32 10.03 -2.45
C ALA A 397 -5.75 9.86 -3.86
N ASP A 398 -4.47 9.49 -3.99
CA ASP A 398 -3.85 9.22 -5.28
C ASP A 398 -4.39 7.94 -5.93
N GLU A 399 -4.63 6.89 -5.14
CA GLU A 399 -5.29 5.67 -5.63
C GLU A 399 -6.73 5.95 -6.11
N LEU A 400 -7.51 6.74 -5.34
CA LEU A 400 -8.86 7.14 -5.76
C LEU A 400 -8.84 7.93 -7.08
N LYS A 401 -7.88 8.85 -7.26
CA LYS A 401 -7.72 9.55 -8.54
C LYS A 401 -7.46 8.57 -9.68
N SER A 402 -6.56 7.62 -9.48
CA SER A 402 -6.23 6.61 -10.50
C SER A 402 -7.44 5.73 -10.87
N LEU A 403 -8.33 5.44 -9.91
CA LEU A 403 -9.57 4.71 -10.15
C LEU A 403 -10.64 5.55 -10.86
N ALA A 404 -10.62 6.88 -10.69
CA ALA A 404 -11.55 7.79 -11.34
C ALA A 404 -11.17 8.07 -12.82
N ASP A 405 -9.89 7.93 -13.17
CA ASP A 405 -9.36 8.14 -14.52
C ASP A 405 -9.55 6.92 -15.45
N VAL A 406 -10.02 5.77 -14.92
CA VAL A 406 -10.32 4.51 -15.63
C VAL A 406 -11.83 4.32 -15.78
#